data_b981e861f696defd8340d76a7020b383
#
_entry.id   b981e861f696defd8340d76a7020b383
#
_cell.length_a   1.000
_cell.length_b   1.000
_cell.length_c   1.000
_cell.angle_alpha   90.00
_cell.angle_beta   90.00
_cell.angle_gamma   90.00
#
_symmetry.space_group_name_H-M   'P 1'
#
loop_
_entity.id
_entity.type
_entity.pdbx_description
1 polymer ?
#
loop_
_entity_poly.entity_id
_entity_poly.type
_entity_poly.pdbx_seq_one_letter_code
_entity_poly.pdbx_strand_id
1 'polypeptide(L)'
;MLVPRIPETKDPPTAMTDVNSVRPDDCRQYNSVPPQIDLPAMDHEIMDLWAREHTFEKTLEATKDGQPWTFFEGPPTANGQPGTHHVEARVFKDVFPRFKTMQGFRVDRKAGWDCHGLPVELAVEKELGFSGKPDIEKYGVEPFNAKCRESVTRHVDAFSELTER
;
A
#
# COMPACT_ATOMS: atom_id res chain seq x y z
N MET A 1 26.36 -8.70 19.98
CA MET A 1 25.18 -8.91 19.14
C MET A 1 25.68 -9.52 17.83
N LEU A 2 25.58 -10.84 17.67
CA LEU A 2 26.09 -11.57 16.50
C LEU A 2 25.06 -11.44 15.38
N VAL A 3 25.49 -10.84 14.27
CA VAL A 3 24.72 -10.83 13.02
C VAL A 3 24.73 -12.26 12.47
N PRO A 4 23.58 -12.91 12.20
CA PRO A 4 23.58 -14.24 11.60
C PRO A 4 24.16 -14.15 10.19
N ARG A 5 25.12 -15.04 9.89
CA ARG A 5 25.68 -15.21 8.54
C ARG A 5 24.57 -15.65 7.61
N ILE A 6 24.40 -14.92 6.52
CA ILE A 6 23.59 -15.33 5.38
C ILE A 6 24.22 -16.62 4.82
N PRO A 7 23.46 -17.71 4.64
CA PRO A 7 24.01 -18.91 4.00
C PRO A 7 24.47 -18.57 2.59
N GLU A 8 25.67 -18.99 2.23
CA GLU A 8 26.21 -18.86 0.89
C GLU A 8 25.25 -19.58 -0.09
N THR A 9 24.74 -18.83 -1.04
CA THR A 9 23.94 -19.37 -2.12
C THR A 9 24.83 -20.27 -2.96
N LYS A 10 24.43 -21.53 -3.15
CA LYS A 10 25.03 -22.44 -4.13
C LYS A 10 25.10 -21.73 -5.46
N ASP A 11 26.24 -21.86 -6.14
CA ASP A 11 26.50 -21.30 -7.45
C ASP A 11 25.30 -21.44 -8.40
N PRO A 12 25.01 -20.40 -9.20
CA PRO A 12 23.99 -20.49 -10.21
C PRO A 12 24.35 -21.59 -11.21
N PRO A 13 23.38 -22.32 -11.75
CA PRO A 13 23.65 -23.35 -12.73
C PRO A 13 24.38 -22.75 -13.93
N THR A 14 25.58 -23.22 -14.19
CA THR A 14 26.40 -22.87 -15.35
C THR A 14 25.79 -23.53 -16.58
N ALA A 15 24.73 -22.92 -17.12
CA ALA A 15 24.26 -23.13 -18.46
C ALA A 15 24.17 -21.76 -19.12
N MET A 16 25.31 -21.25 -19.58
CA MET A 16 25.29 -20.24 -20.63
C MET A 16 24.66 -20.91 -21.87
N THR A 17 23.36 -20.74 -22.03
CA THR A 17 22.70 -20.95 -23.29
C THR A 17 23.31 -19.99 -24.29
N ASP A 18 23.85 -20.58 -25.38
CA ASP A 18 24.49 -19.92 -26.49
C ASP A 18 23.60 -18.77 -27.00
N VAL A 19 23.98 -17.52 -26.71
CA VAL A 19 23.24 -16.30 -27.12
C VAL A 19 23.13 -16.14 -28.64
N ASN A 20 23.81 -16.98 -29.41
CA ASN A 20 23.81 -16.97 -30.88
C ASN A 20 22.75 -17.93 -31.53
N SER A 21 21.92 -18.61 -30.73
CA SER A 21 20.88 -19.50 -31.27
C SER A 21 19.49 -18.87 -31.42
N VAL A 22 19.38 -17.52 -31.28
CA VAL A 22 18.11 -16.83 -31.54
C VAL A 22 17.83 -16.87 -33.04
N ARG A 23 16.86 -17.68 -33.45
CA ARG A 23 16.41 -17.76 -34.85
C ARG A 23 15.90 -16.37 -35.27
N PRO A 24 16.20 -15.91 -36.52
CA PRO A 24 15.77 -14.60 -37.02
C PRO A 24 14.24 -14.38 -37.02
N ASP A 25 13.44 -15.45 -36.96
CA ASP A 25 11.98 -15.41 -36.99
C ASP A 25 11.30 -15.23 -35.62
N ASP A 26 12.06 -15.24 -34.51
CA ASP A 26 11.52 -15.02 -33.16
C ASP A 26 11.75 -13.58 -32.71
N CYS A 27 11.71 -12.63 -33.63
CA CYS A 27 11.64 -11.22 -33.31
C CYS A 27 10.27 -10.95 -32.69
N ARG A 28 10.21 -10.94 -31.36
CA ARG A 28 9.05 -10.42 -30.63
C ARG A 28 8.82 -9.00 -31.15
N GLN A 29 7.71 -8.78 -31.86
CA GLN A 29 7.30 -7.44 -32.27
C GLN A 29 6.92 -6.69 -30.99
N TYR A 30 7.79 -5.82 -30.57
CA TYR A 30 7.48 -4.86 -29.51
C TYR A 30 6.48 -3.85 -30.04
N ASN A 31 5.48 -3.52 -29.24
CA ASN A 31 4.57 -2.45 -29.58
C ASN A 31 5.32 -1.12 -29.65
N SER A 32 4.94 -0.28 -30.62
CA SER A 32 5.47 1.08 -30.71
C SER A 32 5.13 1.86 -29.44
N VAL A 33 6.16 2.49 -28.84
CA VAL A 33 5.97 3.37 -27.69
C VAL A 33 5.61 4.77 -28.22
N PRO A 34 4.51 5.38 -27.77
CA PRO A 34 4.13 6.72 -28.17
C PRO A 34 5.20 7.74 -27.74
N PRO A 35 5.46 8.81 -28.55
CA PRO A 35 6.47 9.81 -28.21
C PRO A 35 6.13 10.64 -26.97
N GLN A 36 4.86 10.68 -26.59
CA GLN A 36 4.39 11.31 -25.36
C GLN A 36 3.66 10.24 -24.52
N ILE A 37 3.99 10.18 -23.24
CA ILE A 37 3.40 9.24 -22.30
C ILE A 37 2.37 10.01 -21.48
N ASP A 38 1.13 9.55 -21.50
CA ASP A 38 0.07 9.97 -20.57
C ASP A 38 0.12 9.06 -19.35
N LEU A 39 0.83 9.50 -18.30
CA LEU A 39 1.01 8.71 -17.08
C LEU A 39 -0.32 8.40 -16.36
N PRO A 40 -1.30 9.34 -16.23
CA PRO A 40 -2.58 9.02 -15.64
C PRO A 40 -3.38 7.96 -16.43
N ALA A 41 -3.39 8.05 -17.76
CA ALA A 41 -4.07 7.05 -18.60
C ALA A 41 -3.42 5.66 -18.44
N MET A 42 -2.08 5.61 -18.48
CA MET A 42 -1.33 4.36 -18.29
C MET A 42 -1.57 3.75 -16.90
N ASP A 43 -1.64 4.57 -15.85
CA ASP A 43 -1.95 4.13 -14.49
C ASP A 43 -3.33 3.43 -14.44
N HIS A 44 -4.35 4.04 -15.04
CA HIS A 44 -5.69 3.43 -15.13
C HIS A 44 -5.68 2.11 -15.91
N GLU A 45 -5.00 2.04 -17.04
CA GLU A 45 -4.86 0.81 -17.82
C GLU A 45 -4.22 -0.33 -17.01
N ILE A 46 -3.19 -0.03 -16.21
CA ILE A 46 -2.52 -1.00 -15.36
C ILE A 46 -3.42 -1.45 -14.19
N MET A 47 -4.16 -0.52 -13.57
CA MET A 47 -5.12 -0.86 -12.52
C MET A 47 -6.22 -1.79 -13.05
N ASP A 48 -6.78 -1.48 -14.23
CA ASP A 48 -7.78 -2.32 -14.89
C ASP A 48 -7.22 -3.71 -15.23
N LEU A 49 -5.96 -3.78 -15.65
CA LEU A 49 -5.26 -5.04 -15.88
C LEU A 49 -5.14 -5.84 -14.58
N TRP A 50 -4.69 -5.23 -13.49
CA TRP A 50 -4.51 -5.90 -12.21
C TRP A 50 -5.85 -6.42 -11.65
N ALA A 51 -6.92 -5.64 -11.76
CA ALA A 51 -8.25 -6.04 -11.34
C ALA A 51 -8.76 -7.24 -12.17
N ARG A 52 -8.67 -7.16 -13.51
CA ARG A 52 -9.10 -8.22 -14.41
C ARG A 52 -8.33 -9.52 -14.22
N GLU A 53 -7.02 -9.43 -14.00
CA GLU A 53 -6.13 -10.57 -13.86
C GLU A 53 -6.06 -11.11 -12.44
N HIS A 54 -6.68 -10.44 -11.45
CA HIS A 54 -6.54 -10.77 -10.02
C HIS A 54 -5.07 -10.87 -9.61
N THR A 55 -4.29 -9.86 -10.01
CA THR A 55 -2.83 -9.90 -9.87
C THR A 55 -2.40 -9.99 -8.41
N PHE A 56 -3.05 -9.24 -7.52
CA PHE A 56 -2.72 -9.25 -6.09
C PHE A 56 -2.95 -10.64 -5.47
N GLU A 57 -4.10 -11.25 -5.71
CA GLU A 57 -4.46 -12.59 -5.23
C GLU A 57 -3.51 -13.64 -5.76
N LYS A 58 -3.09 -13.53 -7.03
CA LYS A 58 -2.07 -14.42 -7.61
C LYS A 58 -0.72 -14.31 -6.88
N THR A 59 -0.33 -13.12 -6.42
CA THR A 59 0.91 -12.98 -5.64
C THR A 59 0.84 -13.67 -4.28
N LEU A 60 -0.32 -13.62 -3.61
CA LEU A 60 -0.55 -14.31 -2.35
C LEU A 60 -0.54 -15.83 -2.54
N GLU A 61 -1.21 -16.33 -3.59
CA GLU A 61 -1.23 -17.77 -3.90
C GLU A 61 0.16 -18.28 -4.29
N ALA A 62 0.91 -17.54 -5.09
CA ALA A 62 2.26 -17.92 -5.50
C ALA A 62 3.26 -18.05 -4.34
N THR A 63 3.03 -17.34 -3.25
CA THR A 63 3.92 -17.32 -2.08
C THR A 63 3.32 -17.96 -0.83
N LYS A 64 2.16 -18.63 -0.93
CA LYS A 64 1.42 -19.19 0.23
C LYS A 64 2.23 -20.15 1.09
N ASP A 65 3.12 -20.94 0.47
CA ASP A 65 3.98 -21.92 1.14
C ASP A 65 5.35 -21.33 1.53
N GLY A 66 5.57 -20.04 1.24
CA GLY A 66 6.79 -19.32 1.56
C GLY A 66 6.96 -19.07 3.06
N GLN A 67 8.19 -18.78 3.47
CA GLN A 67 8.46 -18.36 4.84
C GLN A 67 7.68 -17.06 5.15
N PRO A 68 6.93 -16.98 6.27
CA PRO A 68 6.20 -15.78 6.60
C PRO A 68 7.15 -14.63 6.91
N TRP A 69 6.80 -13.44 6.39
CA TRP A 69 7.47 -12.19 6.69
C TRP A 69 6.43 -11.15 7.09
N THR A 70 6.62 -10.55 8.24
CA THR A 70 5.69 -9.59 8.83
C THR A 70 6.26 -8.19 8.80
N PHE A 71 5.47 -7.24 8.35
CA PHE A 71 5.76 -5.81 8.36
C PHE A 71 4.73 -5.08 9.22
N PHE A 72 5.23 -4.30 10.18
CA PHE A 72 4.38 -3.48 11.04
C PHE A 72 4.43 -2.03 10.57
N GLU A 73 3.27 -1.42 10.45
CA GLU A 73 3.15 0.00 10.14
C GLU A 73 2.19 0.72 11.09
N GLY A 74 2.33 2.06 11.19
CA GLY A 74 1.34 2.92 11.83
C GLY A 74 0.21 3.22 10.84
N PRO A 75 -1.05 2.86 11.16
CA PRO A 75 -2.19 3.15 10.30
C PRO A 75 -2.49 4.65 10.27
N PRO A 76 -2.99 5.20 9.15
CA PRO A 76 -3.43 6.58 9.08
C PRO A 76 -4.78 6.80 9.78
N THR A 77 -5.05 8.03 10.19
CA THR A 77 -6.38 8.46 10.62
C THR A 77 -7.19 8.93 9.42
N ALA A 78 -8.32 8.29 9.13
CA ALA A 78 -9.16 8.60 7.97
C ALA A 78 -10.18 9.74 8.25
N ASN A 79 -9.77 10.78 8.98
CA ASN A 79 -10.58 11.94 9.34
C ASN A 79 -10.48 13.13 8.36
N GLY A 80 -9.68 12.97 7.30
CA GLY A 80 -9.50 13.94 6.21
C GLY A 80 -9.18 13.24 4.89
N GLN A 81 -9.16 13.97 3.79
CA GLN A 81 -8.74 13.44 2.49
C GLN A 81 -7.26 13.05 2.51
N PRO A 82 -6.86 11.94 1.82
CA PRO A 82 -5.46 11.60 1.68
C PRO A 82 -4.69 12.73 0.97
N GLY A 83 -3.56 13.11 1.54
CA GLY A 83 -2.63 14.09 0.95
C GLY A 83 -1.37 13.42 0.40
N THR A 84 -0.52 14.20 -0.27
CA THR A 84 0.74 13.74 -0.89
C THR A 84 1.66 13.03 0.11
N HIS A 85 1.71 13.48 1.36
CA HIS A 85 2.49 12.83 2.43
C HIS A 85 2.00 11.41 2.76
N HIS A 86 0.70 11.13 2.59
CA HIS A 86 0.18 9.77 2.73
C HIS A 86 0.63 8.87 1.56
N VAL A 87 0.65 9.43 0.34
CA VAL A 87 1.15 8.71 -0.85
C VAL A 87 2.63 8.37 -0.67
N GLU A 88 3.46 9.36 -0.28
CA GLU A 88 4.89 9.16 -0.03
C GLU A 88 5.13 8.08 1.03
N ALA A 89 4.46 8.16 2.17
CA ALA A 89 4.58 7.15 3.22
C ALA A 89 4.19 5.75 2.73
N ARG A 90 3.13 5.62 1.93
CA ARG A 90 2.69 4.34 1.36
C ARG A 90 3.68 3.77 0.35
N VAL A 91 4.26 4.60 -0.50
CA VAL A 91 5.29 4.15 -1.45
C VAL A 91 6.48 3.54 -0.71
N PHE A 92 6.99 4.21 0.33
CA PHE A 92 8.07 3.64 1.15
C PHE A 92 7.69 2.33 1.83
N LYS A 93 6.49 2.25 2.36
CA LYS A 93 5.99 1.03 3.02
C LYS A 93 5.76 -0.11 2.02
N ASP A 94 5.27 0.16 0.82
CA ASP A 94 4.98 -0.86 -0.19
C ASP A 94 6.25 -1.51 -0.78
N VAL A 95 7.33 -0.77 -0.89
CA VAL A 95 8.60 -1.28 -1.44
C VAL A 95 9.08 -2.53 -0.69
N PHE A 96 9.04 -2.54 0.64
CA PHE A 96 9.55 -3.68 1.43
C PHE A 96 8.69 -4.94 1.31
N PRO A 97 7.35 -4.88 1.49
CA PRO A 97 6.49 -6.04 1.29
C PRO A 97 6.55 -6.58 -0.14
N ARG A 98 6.54 -5.70 -1.13
CA ARG A 98 6.66 -6.06 -2.54
C ARG A 98 7.97 -6.77 -2.82
N PHE A 99 9.09 -6.23 -2.36
CA PHE A 99 10.41 -6.85 -2.51
C PHE A 99 10.47 -8.24 -1.84
N LYS A 100 9.89 -8.38 -0.63
CA LYS A 100 9.85 -9.67 0.07
C LYS A 100 8.97 -10.69 -0.66
N THR A 101 7.84 -10.28 -1.19
CA THR A 101 7.00 -11.13 -2.05
C THR A 101 7.77 -11.61 -3.28
N MET A 102 8.52 -10.73 -3.94
CA MET A 102 9.38 -11.11 -5.10
C MET A 102 10.50 -12.08 -4.72
N GLN A 103 10.94 -12.09 -3.47
CA GLN A 103 11.90 -13.07 -2.93
C GLN A 103 11.26 -14.41 -2.53
N GLY A 104 9.94 -14.58 -2.71
CA GLY A 104 9.21 -15.80 -2.37
C GLY A 104 8.73 -15.88 -0.90
N PHE A 105 8.83 -14.82 -0.13
CA PHE A 105 8.25 -14.78 1.21
C PHE A 105 6.73 -14.65 1.13
N ARG A 106 6.02 -15.30 2.08
CA ARG A 106 4.61 -15.05 2.31
C ARG A 106 4.43 -13.74 3.09
N VAL A 107 3.79 -12.78 2.46
CA VAL A 107 3.54 -11.45 3.04
C VAL A 107 2.03 -11.21 3.07
N ASP A 108 1.42 -11.48 4.21
CA ASP A 108 0.01 -11.17 4.45
C ASP A 108 -0.14 -9.65 4.62
N ARG A 109 -0.98 -9.02 3.78
CA ARG A 109 -1.19 -7.58 3.80
C ARG A 109 -2.54 -7.25 4.40
N LYS A 110 -2.54 -6.33 5.38
CA LYS A 110 -3.75 -5.83 6.03
C LYS A 110 -3.68 -4.33 6.13
N ALA A 111 -4.74 -3.66 5.74
CA ALA A 111 -4.94 -2.25 6.02
C ALA A 111 -5.63 -2.06 7.38
N GLY A 112 -5.42 -0.90 7.98
CA GLY A 112 -6.07 -0.51 9.22
C GLY A 112 -6.17 1.01 9.32
N TRP A 113 -6.93 1.48 10.32
CA TRP A 113 -7.19 2.89 10.55
C TRP A 113 -6.92 3.23 12.01
N ASP A 114 -6.25 4.37 12.23
CA ASP A 114 -6.15 4.96 13.55
C ASP A 114 -7.48 5.70 13.84
N CYS A 115 -8.22 5.23 14.83
CA CYS A 115 -9.59 5.66 15.08
C CYS A 115 -9.76 6.52 16.34
N HIS A 116 -8.67 6.99 16.95
CA HIS A 116 -8.74 7.78 18.20
C HIS A 116 -7.56 8.73 18.35
N GLY A 117 -7.59 9.48 19.46
CA GLY A 117 -6.52 10.38 19.84
C GLY A 117 -6.75 11.82 19.41
N LEU A 118 -5.78 12.65 19.74
CA LEU A 118 -5.83 14.10 19.59
C LEU A 118 -6.15 14.60 18.17
N PRO A 119 -5.66 13.99 17.08
CA PRO A 119 -6.01 14.45 15.74
C PRO A 119 -7.51 14.40 15.44
N VAL A 120 -8.21 13.38 15.95
CA VAL A 120 -9.65 13.23 15.79
C VAL A 120 -10.40 14.27 16.62
N GLU A 121 -10.00 14.42 17.89
CA GLU A 121 -10.61 15.39 18.81
C GLU A 121 -10.49 16.81 18.29
N LEU A 122 -9.30 17.25 17.88
CA LEU A 122 -9.06 18.58 17.32
C LEU A 122 -9.87 18.83 16.02
N ALA A 123 -10.03 17.82 15.19
CA ALA A 123 -10.83 17.94 13.97
C ALA A 123 -12.32 18.18 14.32
N VAL A 124 -12.85 17.44 15.28
CA VAL A 124 -14.24 17.57 15.74
C VAL A 124 -14.45 18.87 16.53
N GLU A 125 -13.52 19.28 17.40
CA GLU A 125 -13.56 20.58 18.06
C GLU A 125 -13.66 21.72 17.05
N LYS A 126 -12.84 21.68 16.02
CA LYS A 126 -12.85 22.67 14.93
C LYS A 126 -14.18 22.66 14.16
N GLU A 127 -14.73 21.48 13.87
CA GLU A 127 -16.02 21.32 13.18
C GLU A 127 -17.17 21.91 14.01
N LEU A 128 -17.14 21.71 15.32
CA LEU A 128 -18.16 22.22 16.26
C LEU A 128 -17.91 23.68 16.71
N GLY A 129 -16.78 24.27 16.34
CA GLY A 129 -16.40 25.62 16.73
C GLY A 129 -16.03 25.74 18.21
N PHE A 130 -15.54 24.65 18.81
CA PHE A 130 -15.12 24.63 20.22
C PHE A 130 -13.69 25.16 20.37
N SER A 131 -13.40 25.71 21.54
CA SER A 131 -12.08 26.26 21.91
C SER A 131 -11.38 25.45 23.00
N GLY A 132 -11.84 24.22 23.25
CA GLY A 132 -11.20 23.29 24.18
C GLY A 132 -12.16 22.61 25.15
N LYS A 133 -11.59 22.01 26.16
CA LYS A 133 -12.28 21.14 27.13
C LYS A 133 -13.57 21.71 27.75
N PRO A 134 -13.65 23.02 28.15
CA PRO A 134 -14.90 23.54 28.74
C PRO A 134 -16.11 23.47 27.79
N ASP A 135 -15.89 23.64 26.48
CA ASP A 135 -16.96 23.54 25.49
C ASP A 135 -17.41 22.09 25.30
N ILE A 136 -16.47 21.14 25.34
CA ILE A 136 -16.76 19.71 25.29
C ILE A 136 -17.58 19.29 26.51
N GLU A 137 -17.21 19.74 27.72
CA GLU A 137 -17.94 19.42 28.95
C GLU A 137 -19.37 19.95 28.91
N LYS A 138 -19.54 21.17 28.37
CA LYS A 138 -20.86 21.83 28.21
C LYS A 138 -21.71 21.09 27.15
N TYR A 139 -21.11 20.66 26.04
CA TYR A 139 -21.79 19.93 24.99
C TYR A 139 -22.15 18.51 25.43
N GLY A 140 -21.33 17.91 26.25
CA GLY A 140 -21.43 16.58 26.76
C GLY A 140 -20.39 15.63 26.14
N VAL A 141 -19.71 14.88 27.00
CA VAL A 141 -18.64 13.95 26.57
C VAL A 141 -19.16 12.86 25.66
N GLU A 142 -20.33 12.30 25.94
CA GLU A 142 -20.91 11.22 25.14
C GLU A 142 -21.27 11.66 23.71
N PRO A 143 -22.01 12.76 23.48
CA PRO A 143 -22.28 13.23 22.13
C PRO A 143 -21.01 13.70 21.40
N PHE A 144 -20.01 14.23 22.10
CA PHE A 144 -18.71 14.55 21.51
C PHE A 144 -17.99 13.29 21.02
N ASN A 145 -17.93 12.24 21.83
CA ASN A 145 -17.37 10.95 21.45
C ASN A 145 -18.13 10.30 20.27
N ALA A 146 -19.43 10.46 20.20
CA ALA A 146 -20.22 9.99 19.05
C ALA A 146 -19.81 10.71 17.76
N LYS A 147 -19.59 12.01 17.81
CA LYS A 147 -19.07 12.80 16.69
C LYS A 147 -17.65 12.38 16.30
N CYS A 148 -16.78 12.09 17.25
CA CYS A 148 -15.45 11.58 16.99
C CYS A 148 -15.52 10.23 16.24
N ARG A 149 -16.36 9.29 16.66
CA ARG A 149 -16.56 8.01 15.98
C ARG A 149 -17.10 8.17 14.54
N GLU A 150 -18.00 9.11 14.32
CA GLU A 150 -18.49 9.44 12.97
C GLU A 150 -17.37 10.00 12.08
N SER A 151 -16.53 10.87 12.65
CA SER A 151 -15.45 11.54 11.93
C SER A 151 -14.37 10.59 11.45
N VAL A 152 -13.95 9.61 12.26
CA VAL A 152 -12.78 8.75 11.96
C VAL A 152 -13.00 7.79 10.78
N THR A 153 -14.24 7.53 10.39
CA THR A 153 -14.57 6.64 9.27
C THR A 153 -14.97 7.40 7.99
N ARG A 154 -15.05 8.72 8.07
CA ARG A 154 -15.60 9.58 7.00
C ARG A 154 -14.88 9.45 5.66
N HIS A 155 -13.59 9.18 5.67
CA HIS A 155 -12.75 9.13 4.47
C HIS A 155 -12.10 7.76 4.23
N VAL A 156 -12.63 6.71 4.85
CA VAL A 156 -12.11 5.34 4.69
C VAL A 156 -12.11 4.92 3.21
N ASP A 157 -13.17 5.24 2.46
CA ASP A 157 -13.26 4.89 1.05
C ASP A 157 -12.14 5.55 0.22
N ALA A 158 -11.86 6.83 0.45
CA ALA A 158 -10.78 7.55 -0.23
C ALA A 158 -9.39 6.97 0.09
N PHE A 159 -9.17 6.54 1.33
CA PHE A 159 -7.93 5.85 1.72
C PHE A 159 -7.85 4.42 1.18
N SER A 160 -8.96 3.73 1.04
CA SER A 160 -9.02 2.40 0.41
C SER A 160 -8.66 2.51 -1.08
N GLU A 161 -9.25 3.45 -1.81
CA GLU A 161 -8.90 3.73 -3.20
C GLU A 161 -7.41 4.05 -3.37
N LEU A 162 -6.84 4.92 -2.49
CA LEU A 162 -5.41 5.19 -2.49
C LEU A 162 -4.56 3.94 -2.23
N THR A 163 -5.08 2.99 -1.46
CA THR A 163 -4.35 1.76 -1.12
C THR A 163 -4.35 0.76 -2.27
N GLU A 164 -5.41 0.71 -3.05
CA GLU A 164 -5.55 -0.17 -4.22
C GLU A 164 -4.73 0.32 -5.41
N ARG A 165 -4.49 1.62 -5.48
CA ARG A 165 -3.69 2.30 -6.50
C ARG A 165 -2.18 2.14 -6.29
#